data_6647cb69e1461036eeed5c8d2b4dfd7e
#
_entry.id   6647cb69e1461036eeed5c8d2b4dfd7e
#
_cell.length_a   1.000
_cell.length_b   1.000
_cell.length_c   1.000
_cell.angle_alpha   90.00
_cell.angle_beta   90.00
_cell.angle_gamma   90.00
#
_symmetry.space_group_name_H-M   'P 1'
#
loop_
_entity.id
_entity.type
_entity.pdbx_description
1 polymer ?
#
loop_
_entity_poly.entity_id
_entity_poly.type
_entity_poly.pdbx_seq_one_letter_code
_entity_poly.pdbx_strand_id
1 'polypeptide(L)'
;MSFLKDLEEKGYCIIDNVLSQEEVEISLNSFHEWFNSYSQIKESHNKVSPHGIFKFFEVGHQRHAWFIRTRPAVLDVFKELWKTDELVVSFDGSCYIPKDLMKKDNIWTHADQAPSKKGLMCYQGFVSLTENKERTFVVYEGSHKLHEIYCEEKKLTDNKNWLLIDHDYLDKIKDTKRVLHVKAGSLVIWDSRTFHQNQYGTLPEDRIVQYISFLPKKQRTSKMFEKRFKYFTEKRTTSHWAYPVKVNGLQPQTYGNKDLLIDYSKLVPPKLDDLKEDIIKLI
;
A
#
# COMPACT_ATOMS: atom_id res chain seq x y z
N MET A 1 23.15 9.59 -1.06
CA MET A 1 22.48 10.21 0.12
C MET A 1 21.71 9.09 0.83
N SER A 2 21.67 9.10 2.14
CA SER A 2 20.91 8.09 2.88
C SER A 2 19.41 8.30 2.63
N PHE A 3 18.65 7.24 2.37
CA PHE A 3 17.18 7.29 2.19
C PHE A 3 16.47 7.89 3.44
N LEU A 4 17.09 7.80 4.62
CA LEU A 4 16.60 8.43 5.85
C LEU A 4 16.56 9.95 5.72
N LYS A 5 17.57 10.56 5.09
CA LYS A 5 17.60 12.00 4.85
C LYS A 5 16.48 12.42 3.90
N ASP A 6 16.25 11.65 2.84
CA ASP A 6 15.15 11.92 1.92
C ASP A 6 13.78 11.86 2.61
N LEU A 7 13.55 10.86 3.49
CA LEU A 7 12.32 10.77 4.29
C LEU A 7 12.15 11.98 5.21
N GLU A 8 13.21 12.44 5.87
CA GLU A 8 13.17 13.59 6.77
C GLU A 8 12.91 14.90 6.02
N GLU A 9 13.55 15.09 4.88
CA GLU A 9 13.46 16.33 4.12
C GLU A 9 12.23 16.40 3.23
N LYS A 10 11.96 15.31 2.47
CA LYS A 10 10.95 15.22 1.41
C LYS A 10 9.65 14.56 1.84
N GLY A 11 9.68 13.73 2.90
CA GLY A 11 8.55 12.92 3.35
C GLY A 11 8.39 11.61 2.60
N TYR A 12 9.27 11.31 1.64
CA TYR A 12 9.31 10.06 0.89
C TYR A 12 10.73 9.73 0.41
N CYS A 13 10.95 8.48 0.06
CA CYS A 13 12.17 8.04 -0.62
C CYS A 13 11.88 6.92 -1.62
N ILE A 14 12.79 6.71 -2.56
CA ILE A 14 12.81 5.57 -3.49
C ILE A 14 14.12 4.83 -3.28
N ILE A 15 14.02 3.53 -3.04
CA ILE A 15 15.16 2.64 -2.86
C ILE A 15 15.13 1.63 -4.01
N ASP A 16 16.05 1.79 -4.96
CA ASP A 16 16.12 0.94 -6.13
C ASP A 16 16.67 -0.45 -5.76
N ASN A 17 16.25 -1.47 -6.52
CA ASN A 17 16.79 -2.83 -6.47
C ASN A 17 16.66 -3.52 -5.09
N VAL A 18 15.56 -3.29 -4.36
CA VAL A 18 15.26 -4.09 -3.15
C VAL A 18 14.79 -5.50 -3.51
N LEU A 19 14.28 -5.70 -4.72
CA LEU A 19 14.12 -7.01 -5.34
C LEU A 19 15.08 -7.14 -6.51
N SER A 20 15.71 -8.30 -6.64
CA SER A 20 16.42 -8.67 -7.86
C SER A 20 15.45 -8.85 -9.03
N GLN A 21 15.96 -8.89 -10.26
CA GLN A 21 15.13 -9.15 -11.43
C GLN A 21 14.40 -10.49 -11.31
N GLU A 22 15.06 -11.54 -10.82
CA GLU A 22 14.46 -12.86 -10.59
C GLU A 22 13.31 -12.79 -9.57
N GLU A 23 13.51 -12.05 -8.46
CA GLU A 23 12.46 -11.87 -7.44
C GLU A 23 11.27 -11.07 -7.96
N VAL A 24 11.50 -10.08 -8.84
CA VAL A 24 10.43 -9.37 -9.56
C VAL A 24 9.65 -10.34 -10.45
N GLU A 25 10.32 -11.18 -11.23
CA GLU A 25 9.68 -12.17 -12.12
C GLU A 25 8.86 -13.20 -11.32
N ILE A 26 9.41 -13.73 -10.22
CA ILE A 26 8.68 -14.64 -9.31
C ILE A 26 7.41 -13.96 -8.78
N SER A 27 7.53 -12.70 -8.36
CA SER A 27 6.40 -11.94 -7.81
C SER A 27 5.33 -11.65 -8.87
N LEU A 28 5.73 -11.25 -10.08
CA LEU A 28 4.83 -11.01 -11.21
C LEU A 28 4.10 -12.30 -11.62
N ASN A 29 4.81 -13.40 -11.76
CA ASN A 29 4.22 -14.68 -12.11
C ASN A 29 3.19 -15.10 -11.07
N SER A 30 3.53 -14.98 -9.79
CA SER A 30 2.63 -15.29 -8.68
C SER A 30 1.41 -14.38 -8.64
N PHE A 31 1.57 -13.08 -8.94
CA PHE A 31 0.45 -12.15 -9.07
C PHE A 31 -0.47 -12.56 -10.22
N HIS A 32 0.08 -12.85 -11.39
CA HIS A 32 -0.70 -13.24 -12.58
C HIS A 32 -1.38 -14.61 -12.41
N GLU A 33 -0.73 -15.59 -11.77
CA GLU A 33 -1.36 -16.86 -11.41
C GLU A 33 -2.62 -16.65 -10.58
N TRP A 34 -2.52 -15.85 -9.50
CA TRP A 34 -3.67 -15.51 -8.69
C TRP A 34 -4.72 -14.72 -9.46
N PHE A 35 -4.31 -13.68 -10.20
CA PHE A 35 -5.21 -12.80 -10.94
C PHE A 35 -6.03 -13.55 -11.99
N ASN A 36 -5.47 -14.59 -12.60
CA ASN A 36 -6.10 -15.42 -13.61
C ASN A 36 -6.79 -16.69 -13.03
N SER A 37 -6.62 -16.99 -11.75
CA SER A 37 -7.15 -18.20 -11.13
C SER A 37 -8.67 -18.21 -11.00
N TYR A 38 -9.30 -17.04 -10.97
CA TYR A 38 -10.74 -16.88 -10.88
C TYR A 38 -11.19 -15.69 -11.76
N SER A 39 -12.04 -15.95 -12.76
CA SER A 39 -12.41 -14.95 -13.78
C SER A 39 -12.97 -13.67 -13.18
N GLN A 40 -13.75 -13.78 -12.09
CA GLN A 40 -14.36 -12.64 -11.42
C GLN A 40 -13.33 -11.61 -10.92
N ILE A 41 -12.12 -12.03 -10.55
CA ILE A 41 -11.05 -11.10 -10.13
C ILE A 41 -10.80 -10.09 -11.26
N LYS A 42 -10.60 -10.60 -12.47
CA LYS A 42 -10.33 -9.79 -13.66
C LYS A 42 -11.55 -8.97 -14.10
N GLU A 43 -12.74 -9.58 -14.13
CA GLU A 43 -13.97 -8.97 -14.61
C GLU A 43 -14.46 -7.83 -13.71
N SER A 44 -14.23 -7.94 -12.40
CA SER A 44 -14.75 -6.99 -11.42
C SER A 44 -13.74 -5.94 -10.96
N HIS A 45 -12.42 -6.18 -11.10
CA HIS A 45 -11.39 -5.36 -10.49
C HIS A 45 -11.57 -3.86 -10.74
N ASN A 46 -11.63 -3.44 -12.00
CA ASN A 46 -11.76 -2.02 -12.35
C ASN A 46 -13.14 -1.41 -12.00
N LYS A 47 -14.13 -2.24 -11.72
CA LYS A 47 -15.48 -1.82 -11.29
C LYS A 47 -15.55 -1.58 -9.79
N VAL A 48 -14.82 -2.39 -9.00
CA VAL A 48 -14.89 -2.37 -7.53
C VAL A 48 -13.65 -1.82 -6.83
N SER A 49 -12.59 -1.54 -7.59
CA SER A 49 -11.29 -1.09 -7.07
C SER A 49 -10.93 0.30 -7.62
N PRO A 50 -11.46 1.38 -7.03
CA PRO A 50 -11.08 2.74 -7.43
C PRO A 50 -9.56 2.92 -7.40
N HIS A 51 -9.02 3.65 -8.38
CA HIS A 51 -7.59 3.94 -8.50
C HIS A 51 -6.69 2.69 -8.61
N GLY A 52 -7.27 1.54 -9.05
CA GLY A 52 -6.55 0.28 -9.19
C GLY A 52 -6.19 -0.43 -7.88
N ILE A 53 -6.70 0.04 -6.73
CA ILE A 53 -6.33 -0.51 -5.42
C ILE A 53 -7.14 -1.79 -5.14
N PHE A 54 -6.46 -2.94 -5.14
CA PHE A 54 -7.03 -4.22 -4.74
C PHE A 54 -7.17 -4.33 -3.21
N LYS A 55 -8.40 -4.63 -2.74
CA LYS A 55 -8.72 -4.86 -1.32
C LYS A 55 -9.42 -6.18 -1.07
N PHE A 56 -9.91 -6.81 -2.13
CA PHE A 56 -10.76 -8.00 -2.09
C PHE A 56 -10.00 -9.24 -2.57
N PHE A 57 -10.69 -10.37 -2.65
CA PHE A 57 -10.15 -11.64 -3.15
C PHE A 57 -8.91 -12.13 -2.40
N GLU A 58 -8.84 -11.87 -1.08
CA GLU A 58 -7.72 -12.25 -0.21
C GLU A 58 -6.34 -11.75 -0.70
N VAL A 59 -6.30 -10.67 -1.48
CA VAL A 59 -5.07 -10.19 -2.14
C VAL A 59 -3.92 -9.97 -1.17
N GLY A 60 -4.20 -9.48 0.04
CA GLY A 60 -3.19 -9.26 1.08
C GLY A 60 -2.55 -10.54 1.63
N HIS A 61 -3.08 -11.73 1.26
CA HIS A 61 -2.58 -13.03 1.71
C HIS A 61 -2.11 -13.92 0.57
N GLN A 62 -2.05 -13.40 -0.65
CA GLN A 62 -1.56 -14.14 -1.81
C GLN A 62 -0.03 -14.29 -1.79
N ARG A 63 0.49 -15.25 -2.58
CA ARG A 63 1.89 -15.59 -2.58
C ARG A 63 2.80 -14.40 -2.90
N HIS A 64 2.47 -13.59 -3.92
CA HIS A 64 3.25 -12.39 -4.26
C HIS A 64 3.38 -11.42 -3.09
N ALA A 65 2.30 -11.22 -2.31
CA ALA A 65 2.30 -10.33 -1.16
C ALA A 65 3.21 -10.83 -0.04
N TRP A 66 3.15 -12.12 0.29
CA TRP A 66 4.00 -12.71 1.32
C TRP A 66 5.44 -12.87 0.87
N PHE A 67 5.67 -13.24 -0.38
CA PHE A 67 7.02 -13.33 -0.93
C PHE A 67 7.75 -11.99 -0.78
N ILE A 68 7.15 -10.87 -1.18
CA ILE A 68 7.75 -9.54 -1.08
C ILE A 68 8.01 -9.15 0.38
N ARG A 69 7.03 -9.37 1.28
CA ARG A 69 7.15 -9.01 2.71
C ARG A 69 8.25 -9.74 3.45
N THR A 70 8.62 -10.93 2.98
CA THR A 70 9.65 -11.77 3.59
C THR A 70 11.03 -11.57 2.96
N ARG A 71 11.17 -10.71 1.94
CA ARG A 71 12.50 -10.47 1.33
C ARG A 71 13.43 -9.74 2.31
N PRO A 72 14.66 -10.28 2.51
CA PRO A 72 15.63 -9.68 3.43
C PRO A 72 15.88 -8.20 3.14
N ALA A 73 16.12 -7.82 1.89
CA ALA A 73 16.41 -6.44 1.53
C ALA A 73 15.22 -5.48 1.83
N VAL A 74 13.97 -5.95 1.71
CA VAL A 74 12.79 -5.18 2.10
C VAL A 74 12.72 -5.03 3.63
N LEU A 75 12.93 -6.13 4.36
CA LEU A 75 12.93 -6.11 5.82
C LEU A 75 14.02 -5.21 6.39
N ASP A 76 15.23 -5.26 5.83
CA ASP A 76 16.38 -4.51 6.33
C ASP A 76 16.17 -2.99 6.24
N VAL A 77 15.46 -2.51 5.21
CA VAL A 77 15.07 -1.10 5.13
C VAL A 77 14.15 -0.71 6.30
N PHE A 78 13.13 -1.51 6.61
CA PHE A 78 12.23 -1.21 7.72
C PHE A 78 12.86 -1.41 9.10
N LYS A 79 13.82 -2.34 9.24
CA LYS A 79 14.63 -2.47 10.45
C LYS A 79 15.49 -1.23 10.69
N GLU A 80 16.11 -0.69 9.64
CA GLU A 80 16.88 0.56 9.71
C GLU A 80 15.98 1.74 10.09
N LEU A 81 14.79 1.85 9.47
CA LEU A 81 13.80 2.89 9.79
C LEU A 81 13.37 2.87 11.27
N TRP A 82 13.04 1.69 11.77
CA TRP A 82 12.50 1.53 13.12
C TRP A 82 13.55 1.20 14.18
N LYS A 83 14.82 1.01 13.77
CA LYS A 83 15.95 0.64 14.63
C LYS A 83 15.64 -0.59 15.49
N THR A 84 15.05 -1.61 14.88
CA THR A 84 14.68 -2.88 15.52
C THR A 84 14.54 -4.01 14.50
N ASP A 85 14.97 -5.20 14.86
CA ASP A 85 14.78 -6.43 14.07
C ASP A 85 13.39 -7.05 14.24
N GLU A 86 12.70 -6.66 15.32
CA GLU A 86 11.37 -7.19 15.64
C GLU A 86 10.27 -6.34 15.02
N LEU A 87 9.76 -6.80 13.89
CA LEU A 87 8.74 -6.11 13.11
C LEU A 87 7.47 -6.95 12.97
N VAL A 88 6.34 -6.28 12.77
CA VAL A 88 5.06 -6.86 12.34
C VAL A 88 4.58 -6.12 11.09
N VAL A 89 4.00 -6.86 10.12
CA VAL A 89 3.64 -6.34 8.80
C VAL A 89 2.13 -6.13 8.64
N SER A 90 1.71 -5.14 7.85
CA SER A 90 0.32 -5.00 7.41
C SER A 90 -0.07 -6.14 6.46
N PHE A 91 -1.36 -6.54 6.47
CA PHE A 91 -1.93 -7.45 5.48
C PHE A 91 -2.59 -6.63 4.35
N ASP A 92 -1.86 -5.63 3.91
CA ASP A 92 -2.33 -4.65 2.93
C ASP A 92 -2.48 -5.28 1.53
N GLY A 93 -3.24 -4.60 0.68
CA GLY A 93 -3.52 -5.04 -0.67
C GLY A 93 -2.42 -4.72 -1.68
N SER A 94 -2.80 -4.80 -2.93
CA SER A 94 -1.95 -4.48 -4.08
C SER A 94 -2.59 -3.34 -4.89
N CYS A 95 -1.88 -2.83 -5.87
CA CYS A 95 -2.48 -2.02 -6.92
C CYS A 95 -2.20 -2.66 -8.27
N TYR A 96 -3.22 -2.73 -9.10
CA TYR A 96 -3.09 -3.07 -10.49
C TYR A 96 -3.88 -2.11 -11.37
N ILE A 97 -3.19 -1.47 -12.30
CA ILE A 97 -3.81 -0.65 -13.35
C ILE A 97 -3.27 -1.18 -14.67
N PRO A 98 -4.11 -1.87 -15.48
CA PRO A 98 -3.67 -2.43 -16.74
C PRO A 98 -3.38 -1.34 -17.79
N LYS A 99 -2.42 -1.60 -18.67
CA LYS A 99 -1.95 -0.65 -19.70
C LYS A 99 -3.04 -0.15 -20.65
N ASP A 100 -4.03 -0.98 -20.90
CA ASP A 100 -5.17 -0.68 -21.78
C ASP A 100 -6.30 0.11 -21.10
N LEU A 101 -6.23 0.27 -19.76
CA LEU A 101 -7.19 1.07 -19.03
C LEU A 101 -6.86 2.56 -19.14
N MET A 102 -7.57 3.25 -20.03
CA MET A 102 -7.45 4.70 -20.17
C MET A 102 -8.55 5.39 -19.36
N LYS A 103 -8.15 6.08 -18.29
CA LYS A 103 -9.03 6.92 -17.46
C LYS A 103 -8.41 8.29 -17.28
N LYS A 104 -9.27 9.31 -17.25
CA LYS A 104 -8.86 10.66 -16.90
C LYS A 104 -8.49 10.71 -15.41
N ASP A 105 -7.37 11.34 -15.11
CA ASP A 105 -6.97 11.60 -13.74
C ASP A 105 -7.93 12.57 -13.04
N ASN A 106 -8.16 12.31 -11.77
CA ASN A 106 -8.85 13.21 -10.85
C ASN A 106 -7.93 13.48 -9.65
N ILE A 107 -8.17 14.59 -8.99
CA ILE A 107 -7.45 14.94 -7.76
C ILE A 107 -8.19 14.28 -6.59
N TRP A 108 -7.48 13.37 -5.92
CA TRP A 108 -7.92 12.68 -4.71
C TRP A 108 -6.80 12.59 -3.68
N THR A 109 -5.88 13.56 -3.77
CA THR A 109 -4.72 13.65 -2.87
C THR A 109 -5.16 13.64 -1.43
N HIS A 110 -4.55 12.77 -0.64
CA HIS A 110 -4.88 12.55 0.76
C HIS A 110 -3.63 12.31 1.60
N ALA A 111 -3.79 12.37 2.90
CA ALA A 111 -2.85 11.83 3.87
C ALA A 111 -3.47 10.62 4.58
N ASP A 112 -2.66 9.67 4.99
CA ASP A 112 -3.12 8.45 5.67
C ASP A 112 -2.93 8.50 7.19
N GLN A 113 -2.86 9.69 7.74
CA GLN A 113 -2.82 9.93 9.18
C GLN A 113 -3.97 10.83 9.61
N ALA A 114 -4.60 10.47 10.73
CA ALA A 114 -5.71 11.22 11.28
C ALA A 114 -5.28 12.60 11.79
N PRO A 115 -6.12 13.65 11.63
CA PRO A 115 -5.87 14.99 12.16
C PRO A 115 -5.55 15.03 13.66
N SER A 116 -6.18 14.15 14.45
CA SER A 116 -5.96 14.06 15.89
C SER A 116 -4.60 13.52 16.31
N LYS A 117 -3.82 12.94 15.38
CA LYS A 117 -2.51 12.33 15.65
C LYS A 117 -1.39 13.29 15.30
N LYS A 118 -0.48 13.47 16.25
CA LYS A 118 0.70 14.34 16.10
C LYS A 118 1.96 13.51 15.85
N GLY A 119 2.88 14.09 15.10
CA GLY A 119 4.16 13.46 14.76
C GLY A 119 4.03 12.26 13.83
N LEU A 120 5.14 11.61 13.55
CA LEU A 120 5.20 10.40 12.73
C LEU A 120 4.56 9.22 13.46
N MET A 121 3.59 8.57 12.82
CA MET A 121 2.93 7.37 13.35
C MET A 121 3.25 6.12 12.55
N CYS A 122 3.47 6.23 11.25
CA CYS A 122 3.67 5.09 10.35
C CYS A 122 4.49 5.48 9.13
N TYR A 123 5.40 4.62 8.72
CA TYR A 123 5.93 4.61 7.37
C TYR A 123 5.14 3.60 6.53
N GLN A 124 4.65 4.07 5.42
CA GLN A 124 3.98 3.26 4.42
C GLN A 124 4.91 3.07 3.22
N GLY A 125 4.67 2.03 2.45
CA GLY A 125 5.43 1.82 1.24
C GLY A 125 4.71 0.92 0.25
N PHE A 126 5.32 0.79 -0.91
CA PHE A 126 5.03 -0.27 -1.87
C PHE A 126 6.30 -0.72 -2.57
N VAL A 127 6.33 -1.99 -2.93
CA VAL A 127 7.33 -2.51 -3.86
C VAL A 127 6.70 -2.56 -5.25
N SER A 128 7.37 -1.95 -6.24
CA SER A 128 6.90 -1.94 -7.61
C SER A 128 7.40 -3.18 -8.36
N LEU A 129 6.48 -3.85 -9.05
CA LEU A 129 6.81 -4.99 -9.91
C LEU A 129 6.93 -4.58 -11.38
N THR A 130 6.58 -3.34 -11.69
CA THR A 130 6.65 -2.77 -13.05
C THR A 130 7.41 -1.44 -13.01
N GLU A 131 8.00 -1.06 -14.14
CA GLU A 131 8.51 0.29 -14.30
C GLU A 131 7.37 1.24 -14.66
N ASN A 132 7.25 2.34 -13.93
CA ASN A 132 6.19 3.32 -14.11
C ASN A 132 6.73 4.74 -14.12
N LYS A 133 6.39 5.50 -15.18
CA LYS A 133 6.83 6.89 -15.39
C LYS A 133 5.70 7.89 -15.19
N GLU A 134 4.51 7.58 -15.71
CA GLU A 134 3.33 8.43 -15.60
C GLU A 134 2.19 7.75 -14.82
N ARG A 135 1.95 6.45 -15.06
CA ARG A 135 0.97 5.66 -14.30
C ARG A 135 1.56 5.25 -12.96
N THR A 136 1.66 6.18 -12.06
CA THR A 136 2.51 6.04 -10.89
C THR A 136 1.97 6.75 -9.65
N PHE A 137 2.82 6.87 -8.66
CA PHE A 137 2.59 7.54 -7.40
C PHE A 137 2.96 9.03 -7.50
N VAL A 138 2.08 9.87 -7.02
CA VAL A 138 2.25 11.33 -6.98
C VAL A 138 2.33 11.74 -5.52
N VAL A 139 3.31 12.57 -5.19
CA VAL A 139 3.50 13.13 -3.85
C VAL A 139 3.66 14.65 -3.92
N TYR A 140 3.35 15.31 -2.82
CA TYR A 140 3.72 16.70 -2.59
C TYR A 140 4.91 16.71 -1.64
N GLU A 141 6.10 17.00 -2.19
CA GLU A 141 7.37 16.94 -1.48
C GLU A 141 7.39 17.89 -0.28
N GLY A 142 7.78 17.38 0.91
CA GLY A 142 7.79 18.13 2.16
C GLY A 142 6.42 18.29 2.85
N SER A 143 5.33 17.80 2.24
CA SER A 143 3.97 17.97 2.78
C SER A 143 3.71 17.27 4.12
N HIS A 144 4.51 16.26 4.49
CA HIS A 144 4.47 15.65 5.81
C HIS A 144 4.70 16.66 6.95
N LYS A 145 5.47 17.74 6.69
CA LYS A 145 5.69 18.85 7.62
C LYS A 145 4.50 19.82 7.68
N LEU A 146 3.64 19.78 6.65
CA LEU A 146 2.46 20.65 6.53
C LEU A 146 1.19 20.01 7.09
N HIS A 147 1.18 18.70 7.34
CA HIS A 147 -0.02 17.97 7.76
C HIS A 147 -0.68 18.56 9.02
N GLU A 148 0.11 18.81 10.06
CA GLU A 148 -0.42 19.36 11.32
C GLU A 148 -0.90 20.80 11.14
N ILE A 149 -0.14 21.61 10.40
CA ILE A 149 -0.50 22.99 10.06
C ILE A 149 -1.84 23.02 9.30
N TYR A 150 -1.96 22.18 8.27
CA TYR A 150 -3.20 22.05 7.51
C TYR A 150 -4.40 21.66 8.38
N CYS A 151 -4.21 20.67 9.26
CA CYS A 151 -5.28 20.25 10.18
C CYS A 151 -5.70 21.35 11.14
N GLU A 152 -4.77 22.15 11.65
CA GLU A 152 -5.02 23.27 12.54
C GLU A 152 -5.74 24.42 11.83
N GLU A 153 -5.28 24.82 10.64
CA GLU A 153 -5.93 25.84 9.81
C GLU A 153 -7.37 25.47 9.48
N LYS A 154 -7.62 24.19 9.17
CA LYS A 154 -8.95 23.68 8.82
C LYS A 154 -9.78 23.24 10.05
N LYS A 155 -9.24 23.34 11.26
CA LYS A 155 -9.88 22.91 12.52
C LYS A 155 -10.37 21.47 12.51
N LEU A 156 -9.56 20.56 11.91
CA LEU A 156 -9.89 19.15 11.78
C LEU A 156 -9.42 18.39 13.02
N THR A 157 -10.29 17.52 13.56
CA THR A 157 -10.04 16.81 14.84
C THR A 157 -10.42 15.33 14.80
N ASP A 158 -10.88 14.79 13.67
CA ASP A 158 -11.32 13.42 13.60
C ASP A 158 -10.17 12.39 13.71
N ASN A 159 -10.54 11.14 14.02
CA ASN A 159 -9.61 10.03 14.24
C ASN A 159 -9.46 9.10 13.04
N LYS A 160 -9.99 9.47 11.87
CA LYS A 160 -9.92 8.66 10.68
C LYS A 160 -8.55 8.81 10.01
N ASN A 161 -7.83 7.70 9.86
CA ASN A 161 -6.55 7.66 9.14
C ASN A 161 -6.77 7.68 7.61
N TRP A 162 -7.39 8.71 7.14
CA TRP A 162 -7.53 9.08 5.73
C TRP A 162 -8.11 10.49 5.69
N LEU A 163 -7.36 11.42 5.16
CA LEU A 163 -7.69 12.85 5.15
C LEU A 163 -7.54 13.38 3.72
N LEU A 164 -8.67 13.67 3.05
CA LEU A 164 -8.65 14.34 1.76
C LEU A 164 -8.11 15.76 1.91
N ILE A 165 -7.23 16.17 1.02
CA ILE A 165 -6.64 17.52 1.02
C ILE A 165 -7.41 18.39 0.03
N ASP A 166 -7.80 19.60 0.45
CA ASP A 166 -8.55 20.53 -0.37
C ASP A 166 -7.76 20.99 -1.60
N HIS A 167 -8.44 21.12 -2.72
CA HIS A 167 -7.84 21.56 -3.98
C HIS A 167 -7.16 22.93 -3.84
N ASP A 168 -7.80 23.89 -3.19
CA ASP A 168 -7.25 25.23 -2.95
C ASP A 168 -5.94 25.19 -2.15
N TYR A 169 -5.79 24.22 -1.23
CA TYR A 169 -4.55 24.04 -0.49
C TYR A 169 -3.48 23.41 -1.37
N LEU A 170 -3.83 22.41 -2.18
CA LEU A 170 -2.92 21.79 -3.13
C LEU A 170 -2.41 22.77 -4.18
N ASP A 171 -3.23 23.72 -4.61
CA ASP A 171 -2.84 24.79 -5.55
C ASP A 171 -1.78 25.71 -4.95
N LYS A 172 -1.86 25.99 -3.64
CA LYS A 172 -0.83 26.81 -2.94
C LYS A 172 0.54 26.15 -2.90
N ILE A 173 0.57 24.82 -2.90
CA ILE A 173 1.82 24.02 -2.80
C ILE A 173 2.13 23.24 -4.10
N LYS A 174 1.52 23.62 -5.23
CA LYS A 174 1.61 22.87 -6.52
C LYS A 174 3.04 22.66 -7.00
N ASP A 175 3.94 23.60 -6.71
CA ASP A 175 5.35 23.53 -7.13
C ASP A 175 6.12 22.40 -6.41
N THR A 176 5.58 21.87 -5.33
CA THR A 176 6.12 20.71 -4.60
C THR A 176 5.63 19.36 -5.14
N LYS A 177 4.67 19.37 -6.09
CA LYS A 177 4.14 18.15 -6.69
C LYS A 177 5.21 17.41 -7.49
N ARG A 178 5.36 16.11 -7.23
CA ARG A 178 6.26 15.20 -7.95
C ARG A 178 5.50 13.98 -8.44
N VAL A 179 5.65 13.69 -9.73
CA VAL A 179 5.25 12.43 -10.35
C VAL A 179 6.46 11.52 -10.31
N LEU A 180 6.40 10.42 -9.59
CA LEU A 180 7.58 9.61 -9.33
C LEU A 180 7.84 8.63 -10.47
N HIS A 181 9.05 8.65 -11.03
CA HIS A 181 9.50 7.54 -11.86
C HIS A 181 9.99 6.41 -10.96
N VAL A 182 9.34 5.25 -11.02
CA VAL A 182 9.63 4.09 -10.17
C VAL A 182 9.97 2.89 -11.06
N LYS A 183 11.15 2.33 -10.87
CA LYS A 183 11.61 1.14 -11.59
C LYS A 183 11.02 -0.14 -10.98
N ALA A 184 10.94 -1.20 -11.76
CA ALA A 184 10.63 -2.53 -11.23
C ALA A 184 11.67 -2.95 -10.18
N GLY A 185 11.25 -3.57 -9.09
CA GLY A 185 12.11 -3.96 -7.97
C GLY A 185 12.43 -2.84 -6.99
N SER A 186 11.90 -1.62 -7.18
CA SER A 186 12.11 -0.51 -6.24
C SER A 186 11.08 -0.52 -5.12
N LEU A 187 11.50 -0.11 -3.94
CA LEU A 187 10.66 0.17 -2.77
C LEU A 187 10.49 1.69 -2.64
N VAL A 188 9.26 2.15 -2.69
CA VAL A 188 8.88 3.52 -2.35
C VAL A 188 8.38 3.53 -0.92
N ILE A 189 8.88 4.46 -0.10
CA ILE A 189 8.43 4.66 1.29
C ILE A 189 8.02 6.11 1.47
N TRP A 190 6.98 6.35 2.25
CA TRP A 190 6.56 7.68 2.66
C TRP A 190 6.06 7.73 4.11
N ASP A 191 6.19 8.89 4.71
CA ASP A 191 5.58 9.23 6.00
C ASP A 191 4.05 9.28 5.85
N SER A 192 3.30 8.71 6.77
CA SER A 192 1.82 8.65 6.71
C SER A 192 1.14 10.04 6.65
N ARG A 193 1.87 11.11 6.92
CA ARG A 193 1.43 12.52 6.80
C ARG A 193 1.65 13.10 5.41
N THR A 194 2.43 12.45 4.52
CA THR A 194 2.72 12.93 3.18
C THR A 194 1.45 12.98 2.33
N PHE A 195 1.21 14.09 1.64
CA PHE A 195 0.08 14.24 0.73
C PHE A 195 0.39 13.52 -0.58
N HIS A 196 -0.46 12.55 -0.95
CA HIS A 196 -0.18 11.65 -2.06
C HIS A 196 -1.44 11.12 -2.74
N GLN A 197 -1.26 10.58 -3.93
CA GLN A 197 -2.26 9.82 -4.68
C GLN A 197 -1.62 8.92 -5.72
N ASN A 198 -2.36 7.97 -6.27
CA ASN A 198 -2.03 7.33 -7.54
C ASN A 198 -2.61 8.18 -8.70
N GLN A 199 -1.97 8.11 -9.87
CA GLN A 199 -2.55 8.63 -11.11
C GLN A 199 -2.52 7.58 -12.22
N TYR A 200 -3.41 7.75 -13.20
CA TYR A 200 -3.49 6.87 -14.40
C TYR A 200 -2.43 7.25 -15.43
N GLY A 201 -2.12 8.54 -15.56
CA GLY A 201 -1.21 9.05 -16.59
C GLY A 201 -1.74 8.88 -18.00
N THR A 202 -0.92 9.22 -18.98
CA THR A 202 -1.25 9.15 -20.42
C THR A 202 -0.54 8.00 -21.13
N LEU A 203 0.54 7.49 -20.57
CA LEU A 203 1.29 6.35 -21.12
C LEU A 203 0.56 5.02 -20.86
N PRO A 204 0.56 4.08 -21.83
CA PRO A 204 -0.02 2.75 -21.67
C PRO A 204 0.88 1.81 -20.86
N GLU A 205 1.06 2.09 -19.59
CA GLU A 205 1.89 1.33 -18.66
C GLU A 205 1.03 0.37 -17.85
N ASP A 206 1.47 -0.87 -17.65
CA ASP A 206 0.96 -1.69 -16.55
C ASP A 206 1.55 -1.18 -15.24
N ARG A 207 0.70 -1.03 -14.23
CA ARG A 207 1.17 -0.72 -12.88
C ARG A 207 0.76 -1.82 -11.93
N ILE A 208 1.76 -2.57 -11.44
CA ILE A 208 1.57 -3.61 -10.43
C ILE A 208 2.49 -3.28 -9.26
N VAL A 209 1.89 -3.02 -8.10
CA VAL A 209 2.65 -2.78 -6.86
C VAL A 209 2.02 -3.54 -5.70
N GLN A 210 2.84 -3.99 -4.75
CA GLN A 210 2.41 -4.54 -3.47
C GLN A 210 2.59 -3.49 -2.38
N TYR A 211 1.51 -3.09 -1.73
CA TYR A 211 1.59 -2.22 -0.56
C TYR A 211 2.15 -2.95 0.66
N ILE A 212 2.95 -2.23 1.44
CA ILE A 212 3.68 -2.78 2.56
C ILE A 212 3.88 -1.72 3.65
N SER A 213 3.71 -2.12 4.90
CA SER A 213 4.05 -1.30 6.06
C SER A 213 4.43 -2.20 7.22
N PHE A 214 5.49 -1.82 7.92
CA PHE A 214 5.93 -2.51 9.13
C PHE A 214 5.91 -1.56 10.32
N LEU A 215 5.61 -2.11 11.49
CA LEU A 215 5.71 -1.42 12.77
C LEU A 215 6.49 -2.27 13.78
N PRO A 216 7.16 -1.64 14.76
CA PRO A 216 7.91 -2.37 15.81
C PRO A 216 7.01 -3.28 16.63
N LYS A 217 7.36 -4.54 16.75
CA LYS A 217 6.59 -5.57 17.49
C LYS A 217 6.36 -5.21 18.96
N LYS A 218 7.32 -4.54 19.59
CA LYS A 218 7.27 -4.14 21.01
C LYS A 218 6.06 -3.28 21.38
N GLN A 219 5.47 -2.59 20.43
CA GLN A 219 4.28 -1.75 20.65
C GLN A 219 2.97 -2.53 20.49
N ARG A 220 3.03 -3.82 20.09
CA ARG A 220 1.87 -4.68 19.87
C ARG A 220 1.42 -5.30 21.17
N THR A 221 0.23 -4.97 21.66
CA THR A 221 -0.38 -5.62 22.82
C THR A 221 -0.87 -7.04 22.49
N SER A 222 -1.09 -7.89 23.52
CA SER A 222 -1.66 -9.24 23.34
C SER A 222 -2.99 -9.21 22.60
N LYS A 223 -3.87 -8.27 22.91
CA LYS A 223 -5.16 -8.08 22.21
C LYS A 223 -4.98 -7.73 20.73
N MET A 224 -3.97 -6.92 20.40
CA MET A 224 -3.64 -6.62 19.00
C MET A 224 -3.10 -7.86 18.28
N PHE A 225 -2.30 -8.68 18.96
CA PHE A 225 -1.81 -9.94 18.41
C PHE A 225 -2.94 -10.90 18.09
N GLU A 226 -3.84 -11.17 19.06
CA GLU A 226 -4.99 -12.05 18.87
C GLU A 226 -5.85 -11.61 17.67
N LYS A 227 -6.10 -10.30 17.57
CA LYS A 227 -6.84 -9.73 16.46
C LYS A 227 -6.13 -9.90 15.11
N ARG A 228 -4.81 -9.69 15.07
CA ARG A 228 -4.00 -9.90 13.88
C ARG A 228 -3.98 -11.37 13.48
N PHE A 229 -3.77 -12.27 14.44
CA PHE A 229 -3.76 -13.71 14.20
C PHE A 229 -5.10 -14.19 13.64
N LYS A 230 -6.22 -13.71 14.20
CA LYS A 230 -7.55 -13.97 13.64
C LYS A 230 -7.64 -13.53 12.17
N TYR A 231 -7.24 -12.31 11.84
CA TYR A 231 -7.35 -11.80 10.47
C TYR A 231 -6.37 -12.46 9.50
N PHE A 232 -5.22 -12.92 9.99
CA PHE A 232 -4.33 -13.77 9.20
C PHE A 232 -4.99 -15.11 8.87
N THR A 233 -5.56 -15.79 9.86
CA THR A 233 -6.26 -17.08 9.68
C THR A 233 -7.46 -16.94 8.74
N GLU A 234 -8.21 -15.85 8.86
CA GLU A 234 -9.35 -15.54 7.98
C GLU A 234 -8.95 -14.94 6.64
N LYS A 235 -7.66 -14.80 6.35
CA LYS A 235 -7.09 -14.16 5.15
C LYS A 235 -7.69 -12.79 4.82
N ARG A 236 -7.93 -11.98 5.87
CA ARG A 236 -8.54 -10.66 5.74
C ARG A 236 -7.50 -9.62 5.30
N THR A 237 -7.70 -9.02 4.14
CA THR A 237 -6.94 -7.85 3.71
C THR A 237 -7.23 -6.69 4.66
N THR A 238 -6.17 -6.00 5.10
CA THR A 238 -6.26 -4.89 6.06
C THR A 238 -5.93 -3.56 5.41
N SER A 239 -6.04 -2.47 6.18
CA SER A 239 -5.40 -1.21 5.80
C SER A 239 -3.88 -1.31 5.93
N HIS A 240 -3.18 -0.26 5.50
CA HIS A 240 -1.72 -0.12 5.59
C HIS A 240 -1.16 -0.13 7.02
N TRP A 241 -1.98 -0.05 8.07
CA TRP A 241 -1.52 -0.07 9.45
C TRP A 241 -1.36 -1.51 9.96
N ALA A 242 -0.15 -1.88 10.37
CA ALA A 242 0.07 -3.19 10.98
C ALA A 242 -0.68 -3.33 12.31
N TYR A 243 -0.77 -2.24 13.09
CA TYR A 243 -1.67 -2.07 14.24
C TYR A 243 -1.95 -0.58 14.51
N PRO A 244 -3.12 -0.22 15.11
CA PRO A 244 -4.26 -1.09 15.31
C PRO A 244 -4.79 -1.57 13.95
N VAL A 245 -4.94 -2.89 13.82
CA VAL A 245 -5.34 -3.49 12.54
C VAL A 245 -6.80 -3.16 12.22
N LYS A 246 -7.04 -2.68 11.00
CA LYS A 246 -8.37 -2.40 10.45
C LYS A 246 -8.57 -3.21 9.19
N VAL A 247 -9.57 -4.08 9.18
CA VAL A 247 -9.88 -4.91 8.01
C VAL A 247 -10.74 -4.18 7.00
N ASN A 248 -10.52 -4.50 5.75
CA ASN A 248 -11.44 -4.18 4.67
C ASN A 248 -12.68 -5.08 4.72
N GLY A 249 -13.81 -4.61 4.21
CA GLY A 249 -14.99 -5.45 4.03
C GLY A 249 -14.70 -6.63 3.11
N LEU A 250 -15.46 -7.72 3.24
CA LEU A 250 -15.36 -8.87 2.33
C LEU A 250 -16.00 -8.59 0.98
N GLN A 251 -17.06 -7.78 0.97
CA GLN A 251 -17.81 -7.47 -0.25
C GLN A 251 -17.61 -6.01 -0.67
N PRO A 252 -17.51 -5.74 -1.97
CA PRO A 252 -17.49 -4.39 -2.50
C PRO A 252 -18.86 -3.74 -2.36
N GLN A 253 -18.88 -2.44 -2.51
CA GLN A 253 -20.11 -1.69 -2.71
C GLN A 253 -20.66 -2.01 -4.11
N THR A 254 -21.82 -2.65 -4.18
CA THR A 254 -22.36 -3.17 -5.44
C THR A 254 -23.38 -2.24 -6.12
N TYR A 255 -23.89 -1.25 -5.38
CA TYR A 255 -24.95 -0.35 -5.86
C TYR A 255 -26.16 -1.10 -6.48
N GLY A 256 -26.47 -2.28 -5.92
CA GLY A 256 -27.56 -3.16 -6.37
C GLY A 256 -27.17 -4.17 -7.44
N ASN A 257 -25.99 -4.12 -8.01
CA ASN A 257 -25.51 -5.12 -8.96
C ASN A 257 -24.94 -6.35 -8.22
N LYS A 258 -25.74 -7.42 -8.16
CA LYS A 258 -25.39 -8.66 -7.46
C LYS A 258 -24.23 -9.42 -8.13
N ASP A 259 -23.95 -9.20 -9.41
CA ASP A 259 -22.85 -9.84 -10.14
C ASP A 259 -21.47 -9.39 -9.64
N LEU A 260 -21.43 -8.29 -8.87
CA LEU A 260 -20.23 -7.81 -8.21
C LEU A 260 -19.96 -8.46 -6.85
N LEU A 261 -20.88 -9.27 -6.33
CA LEU A 261 -20.68 -10.02 -5.09
C LEU A 261 -19.62 -11.11 -5.32
N ILE A 262 -18.67 -11.19 -4.39
CA ILE A 262 -17.53 -12.10 -4.49
C ILE A 262 -17.86 -13.42 -3.83
N ASP A 263 -17.68 -14.51 -4.57
CA ASP A 263 -17.75 -15.87 -4.05
C ASP A 263 -16.35 -16.35 -3.62
N TYR A 264 -16.03 -16.15 -2.35
CA TYR A 264 -14.74 -16.53 -1.77
C TYR A 264 -14.46 -18.04 -1.78
N SER A 265 -15.48 -18.89 -1.94
CA SER A 265 -15.29 -20.35 -2.01
C SER A 265 -14.57 -20.81 -3.28
N LYS A 266 -14.53 -19.97 -4.29
CA LYS A 266 -13.88 -20.22 -5.60
C LYS A 266 -12.43 -19.79 -5.66
N LEU A 267 -11.91 -19.10 -4.63
CA LEU A 267 -10.53 -18.71 -4.60
C LEU A 267 -9.60 -19.90 -4.36
N VAL A 268 -8.53 -19.94 -5.14
CA VAL A 268 -7.46 -20.93 -4.96
C VAL A 268 -6.58 -20.49 -3.80
N PRO A 269 -6.39 -21.32 -2.77
CA PRO A 269 -5.49 -20.98 -1.66
C PRO A 269 -4.04 -20.77 -2.16
N PRO A 270 -3.33 -19.75 -1.64
CA PRO A 270 -1.93 -19.53 -2.00
C PRO A 270 -1.03 -20.64 -1.45
N LYS A 271 0.00 -21.04 -2.21
CA LYS A 271 1.06 -21.95 -1.76
C LYS A 271 2.11 -21.15 -1.00
N LEU A 272 2.19 -21.34 0.31
CA LEU A 272 3.04 -20.57 1.23
C LEU A 272 3.98 -21.43 2.09
N ASP A 273 4.10 -22.73 1.83
CA ASP A 273 4.82 -23.67 2.70
C ASP A 273 6.30 -23.28 2.87
N ASP A 274 6.93 -22.82 1.79
CA ASP A 274 8.31 -22.35 1.75
C ASP A 274 8.55 -20.99 2.46
N LEU A 275 7.49 -20.24 2.77
CA LEU A 275 7.54 -18.94 3.44
C LEU A 275 7.00 -18.99 4.88
N LYS A 276 6.51 -20.12 5.33
CA LYS A 276 5.74 -20.26 6.57
C LYS A 276 6.47 -19.74 7.81
N GLU A 277 7.75 -20.07 7.96
CA GLU A 277 8.54 -19.65 9.12
C GLU A 277 8.72 -18.13 9.17
N ASP A 278 8.99 -17.51 8.03
CA ASP A 278 9.18 -16.06 7.95
C ASP A 278 7.86 -15.31 8.11
N ILE A 279 6.75 -15.85 7.58
CA ILE A 279 5.41 -15.31 7.79
C ILE A 279 5.06 -15.26 9.28
N ILE A 280 5.30 -16.35 10.02
CA ILE A 280 4.98 -16.44 11.46
C ILE A 280 5.71 -15.36 12.27
N LYS A 281 6.95 -15.03 11.91
CA LYS A 281 7.72 -13.97 12.58
C LYS A 281 7.09 -12.59 12.43
N LEU A 282 6.35 -12.36 11.35
CA LEU A 282 5.78 -11.05 10.96
C LEU A 282 4.31 -10.85 11.37
N ILE A 283 3.66 -11.86 11.95
CA ILE A 283 2.29 -11.76 12.46
C ILE A 283 2.31 -11.24 13.90
#